data_8f85c5e581e2dd5402fc31a175dbe8a7
#
_entry.id   8f85c5e581e2dd5402fc31a175dbe8a7
#
_cell.length_a   1.000
_cell.length_b   1.000
_cell.length_c   1.000
_cell.angle_alpha   90.00
_cell.angle_beta   90.00
_cell.angle_gamma   90.00
#
_symmetry.space_group_name_H-M   'P 1'
#
loop_
_entity.id
_entity.type
_entity.pdbx_description
1 polymer ?
#
loop_
_entity_poly.entity_id
_entity_poly.type
_entity_poly.pdbx_seq_one_letter_code
_entity_poly.pdbx_strand_id
1 'polypeptide(L)'
;MIHPYYDGNGRTGRVLNLMYLKLSDKLDTPILYLSKYIIENRSEYYNLLNKTGKSKKDILEFIIYMLKAIEKTSKYTLTLIDNIIDAMNNTKKILKDKLPKIYSKDLLELLFFEFYTKNEYIRTKFNIYRQTATSYLKQLEEVGILSSEKIGKEIIYKNISLFKIAEN
;
A
#
# COMPACT_ATOMS: atom_id res chain seq x y z
N MET A 1 -13.30 29.51 -6.48
CA MET A 1 -12.89 28.07 -6.42
C MET A 1 -13.12 27.49 -7.82
N ILE A 2 -12.12 26.81 -8.40
CA ILE A 2 -12.26 26.18 -9.71
C ILE A 2 -12.83 24.77 -9.48
N HIS A 3 -14.07 24.55 -9.94
CA HIS A 3 -14.74 23.26 -9.87
C HIS A 3 -15.14 22.82 -11.29
N PRO A 4 -14.22 22.22 -12.08
CA PRO A 4 -14.48 21.86 -13.48
C PRO A 4 -15.44 20.69 -13.63
N TYR A 5 -15.70 19.93 -12.55
CA TYR A 5 -16.55 18.73 -12.60
C TYR A 5 -17.74 18.86 -11.65
N TYR A 6 -18.82 18.14 -11.96
CA TYR A 6 -19.99 18.04 -11.06
C TYR A 6 -19.64 17.36 -9.72
N ASP A 7 -18.78 16.34 -9.76
CA ASP A 7 -18.24 15.65 -8.58
C ASP A 7 -16.77 15.27 -8.81
N GLY A 8 -16.08 14.93 -7.72
CA GLY A 8 -14.70 14.47 -7.76
C GLY A 8 -13.64 15.59 -7.80
N ASN A 9 -14.02 16.87 -7.70
CA ASN A 9 -13.06 17.98 -7.74
C ASN A 9 -11.98 17.85 -6.66
N GLY A 10 -12.31 17.42 -5.45
CA GLY A 10 -11.35 17.17 -4.38
C GLY A 10 -10.39 16.00 -4.68
N ARG A 11 -10.87 14.94 -5.31
CA ARG A 11 -10.05 13.82 -5.78
C ARG A 11 -9.09 14.26 -6.86
N THR A 12 -9.59 14.97 -7.84
CA THR A 12 -8.79 15.56 -8.93
C THR A 12 -7.69 16.48 -8.39
N GLY A 13 -8.02 17.38 -7.47
CA GLY A 13 -7.03 18.27 -6.83
C GLY A 13 -5.92 17.52 -6.12
N ARG A 14 -6.24 16.42 -5.40
CA ARG A 14 -5.22 15.59 -4.76
C ARG A 14 -4.32 14.86 -5.76
N VAL A 15 -4.88 14.36 -6.85
CA VAL A 15 -4.09 13.76 -7.94
C VAL A 15 -3.17 14.79 -8.59
N LEU A 16 -3.67 16.00 -8.86
CA LEU A 16 -2.86 17.09 -9.40
C LEU A 16 -1.69 17.46 -8.48
N ASN A 17 -1.88 17.46 -7.16
CA ASN A 17 -0.79 17.69 -6.20
C ASN A 17 0.31 16.62 -6.33
N LEU A 18 -0.05 15.35 -6.45
CA LEU A 18 0.92 14.26 -6.64
C LEU A 18 1.67 14.39 -7.97
N MET A 19 0.93 14.69 -9.05
CA MET A 19 1.53 14.90 -10.38
C MET A 19 2.48 16.10 -10.37
N TYR A 20 2.11 17.20 -9.71
CA TYR A 20 2.96 18.36 -9.58
C TYR A 20 4.25 18.06 -8.82
N LEU A 21 4.18 17.33 -7.70
CA LEU A 21 5.36 16.91 -6.95
C LEU A 21 6.27 16.00 -7.79
N LYS A 22 5.69 15.10 -8.58
CA LYS A 22 6.45 14.25 -9.51
C LYS A 22 7.12 15.06 -10.61
N LEU A 23 6.39 15.96 -11.27
CA LEU A 23 6.91 16.82 -12.34
C LEU A 23 7.97 17.80 -11.86
N SER A 24 7.94 18.16 -10.58
CA SER A 24 8.90 19.07 -9.94
C SER A 24 10.10 18.36 -9.33
N ASP A 25 10.31 17.07 -9.64
CA ASP A 25 11.38 16.22 -9.09
C ASP A 25 11.44 16.19 -7.55
N LYS A 26 10.27 16.35 -6.90
CA LYS A 26 10.12 16.26 -5.44
C LYS A 26 9.63 14.89 -4.98
N LEU A 27 9.25 14.03 -5.90
CA LEU A 27 8.73 12.69 -5.64
C LEU A 27 9.13 11.75 -6.79
N ASP A 28 9.98 10.78 -6.52
CA ASP A 28 10.45 9.83 -7.53
C ASP A 28 9.34 8.88 -8.01
N THR A 29 8.50 8.45 -7.08
CA THR A 29 7.34 7.60 -7.36
C THR A 29 6.11 8.28 -6.80
N PRO A 30 4.99 8.38 -7.55
CA PRO A 30 3.80 9.12 -7.12
C PRO A 30 3.00 8.36 -6.05
N ILE A 31 3.68 7.91 -5.00
CA ILE A 31 3.11 7.20 -3.85
C ILE A 31 3.16 8.14 -2.64
N LEU A 32 2.02 8.75 -2.32
CA LEU A 32 1.86 9.60 -1.15
C LEU A 32 0.41 9.54 -0.66
N TYR A 33 0.20 9.05 0.55
CA TYR A 33 -1.14 8.86 1.13
C TYR A 33 -1.75 10.15 1.67
N LEU A 34 -1.72 11.23 0.88
CA LEU A 34 -2.23 12.54 1.26
C LEU A 34 -3.70 12.50 1.73
N SER A 35 -4.48 11.62 1.13
CA SER A 35 -5.89 11.43 1.51
C SER A 35 -6.06 10.89 2.93
N LYS A 36 -5.13 10.06 3.46
CA LYS A 36 -5.18 9.56 4.85
C LYS A 36 -5.13 10.74 5.82
N TYR A 37 -4.13 11.61 5.69
CA TYR A 37 -3.98 12.78 6.54
C TYR A 37 -5.20 13.71 6.49
N ILE A 38 -5.73 13.95 5.29
CA ILE A 38 -6.92 14.81 5.10
C ILE A 38 -8.16 14.20 5.73
N ILE A 39 -8.34 12.88 5.68
CA ILE A 39 -9.48 12.19 6.30
C ILE A 39 -9.38 12.28 7.83
N GLU A 40 -8.20 12.05 8.39
CA GLU A 40 -7.94 12.13 9.82
C GLU A 40 -8.10 13.56 10.37
N ASN A 41 -7.85 14.59 9.54
CA ASN A 41 -7.93 16.02 9.90
C ASN A 41 -9.02 16.74 9.07
N ARG A 42 -10.13 16.06 8.81
CA ARG A 42 -11.16 16.52 7.85
C ARG A 42 -11.75 17.88 8.18
N SER A 43 -12.08 18.11 9.43
CA SER A 43 -12.69 19.37 9.88
C SER A 43 -11.75 20.56 9.67
N GLU A 44 -10.46 20.42 9.98
CA GLU A 44 -9.45 21.44 9.77
C GLU A 44 -9.26 21.72 8.28
N TYR A 45 -9.16 20.66 7.47
CA TYR A 45 -9.03 20.78 6.02
C TYR A 45 -10.14 21.63 5.39
N TYR A 46 -11.40 21.30 5.66
CA TYR A 46 -12.53 22.03 5.09
C TYR A 46 -12.67 23.45 5.65
N ASN A 47 -12.35 23.66 6.94
CA ASN A 47 -12.34 24.99 7.53
C ASN A 47 -11.33 25.91 6.84
N LEU A 48 -10.08 25.44 6.67
CA LEU A 48 -9.03 26.17 5.98
C LEU A 48 -9.37 26.40 4.51
N LEU A 49 -9.86 25.36 3.82
CA LEU A 49 -10.25 25.45 2.41
C LEU A 49 -11.34 26.51 2.18
N ASN A 50 -12.35 26.56 3.05
CA ASN A 50 -13.45 27.52 2.96
C ASN A 50 -13.01 28.97 3.25
N LYS A 51 -11.88 29.17 3.93
CA LYS A 51 -11.29 30.48 4.19
C LYS A 51 -10.44 31.00 3.04
N THR A 52 -9.90 30.14 2.17
CA THR A 52 -8.90 30.52 1.15
C THR A 52 -9.33 31.63 0.18
N GLY A 53 -10.63 31.89 0.04
CA GLY A 53 -11.15 32.98 -0.79
C GLY A 53 -11.19 34.37 -0.12
N LYS A 54 -10.84 34.51 1.16
CA LYS A 54 -11.07 35.70 1.96
C LYS A 54 -9.85 36.62 2.06
N SER A 55 -8.66 36.05 2.29
CA SER A 55 -7.43 36.84 2.44
C SER A 55 -6.18 36.09 2.00
N LYS A 56 -5.07 36.81 1.74
CA LYS A 56 -3.76 36.21 1.49
C LYS A 56 -3.26 35.38 2.69
N LYS A 57 -3.59 35.78 3.91
CA LYS A 57 -3.22 35.08 5.13
C LYS A 57 -3.89 33.69 5.17
N ASP A 58 -5.18 33.61 4.83
CA ASP A 58 -5.93 32.36 4.82
C ASP A 58 -5.39 31.39 3.78
N ILE A 59 -4.96 31.90 2.62
CA ILE A 59 -4.28 31.09 1.60
C ILE A 59 -2.97 30.51 2.16
N LEU A 60 -2.18 31.32 2.85
CA LEU A 60 -0.92 30.88 3.44
C LEU A 60 -1.15 29.80 4.52
N GLU A 61 -2.16 29.96 5.37
CA GLU A 61 -2.52 28.97 6.37
C GLU A 61 -2.89 27.62 5.72
N PHE A 62 -3.66 27.64 4.63
CA PHE A 62 -3.97 26.44 3.87
C PHE A 62 -2.73 25.79 3.24
N ILE A 63 -1.83 26.59 2.65
CA ILE A 63 -0.57 26.08 2.09
C ILE A 63 0.28 25.42 3.18
N ILE A 64 0.43 26.04 4.34
CA ILE A 64 1.18 25.48 5.48
C ILE A 64 0.55 24.14 5.93
N TYR A 65 -0.78 24.07 6.01
CA TYR A 65 -1.49 22.82 6.29
C TYR A 65 -1.15 21.72 5.28
N MET A 66 -1.19 22.04 3.98
CA MET A 66 -0.87 21.08 2.92
C MET A 66 0.59 20.62 2.95
N LEU A 67 1.54 21.51 3.27
CA LEU A 67 2.95 21.15 3.45
C LEU A 67 3.15 20.21 4.64
N LYS A 68 2.48 20.45 5.77
CA LYS A 68 2.47 19.53 6.91
C LYS A 68 1.85 18.18 6.56
N ALA A 69 0.78 18.16 5.77
CA ALA A 69 0.17 16.94 5.29
C ALA A 69 1.17 16.13 4.43
N ILE A 70 1.89 16.78 3.52
CA ILE A 70 2.93 16.14 2.69
C ILE A 70 4.05 15.59 3.58
N GLU A 71 4.57 16.36 4.52
CA GLU A 71 5.63 15.93 5.43
C GLU A 71 5.22 14.68 6.23
N LYS A 72 4.04 14.72 6.86
CA LYS A 72 3.56 13.62 7.69
C LYS A 72 3.29 12.36 6.88
N THR A 73 2.65 12.51 5.73
CA THR A 73 2.36 11.36 4.86
C THR A 73 3.60 10.77 4.21
N SER A 74 4.62 11.58 3.91
CA SER A 74 5.91 11.09 3.42
C SER A 74 6.61 10.24 4.48
N LYS A 75 6.68 10.70 5.73
CA LYS A 75 7.25 9.94 6.84
C LYS A 75 6.50 8.62 7.06
N TYR A 76 5.18 8.66 7.05
CA TYR A 76 4.35 7.46 7.15
C TYR A 76 4.64 6.46 6.02
N THR A 77 4.70 6.95 4.78
CA THR A 77 4.97 6.10 3.61
C THR A 77 6.35 5.45 3.69
N LEU A 78 7.39 6.19 4.12
CA LEU A 78 8.72 5.62 4.32
C LEU A 78 8.71 4.51 5.38
N THR A 79 8.09 4.75 6.54
CA THR A 79 7.94 3.72 7.58
C THR A 79 7.21 2.48 7.06
N LEU A 80 6.17 2.66 6.24
CA LEU A 80 5.44 1.56 5.63
C LEU A 80 6.33 0.73 4.69
N ILE A 81 7.14 1.40 3.87
CA ILE A 81 8.10 0.75 2.96
C ILE A 81 9.14 -0.03 3.76
N ASP A 82 9.72 0.57 4.79
CA ASP A 82 10.71 -0.10 5.66
C ASP A 82 10.12 -1.36 6.30
N ASN A 83 8.89 -1.27 6.85
CA ASN A 83 8.20 -2.41 7.43
C ASN A 83 7.96 -3.55 6.41
N ILE A 84 7.61 -3.21 5.16
CA ILE A 84 7.43 -4.19 4.09
C ILE A 84 8.77 -4.85 3.73
N ILE A 85 9.85 -4.08 3.61
CA ILE A 85 11.20 -4.59 3.33
C ILE A 85 11.65 -5.54 4.44
N ASP A 86 11.44 -5.19 5.69
CA ASP A 86 11.78 -6.03 6.84
C ASP A 86 10.97 -7.32 6.85
N ALA A 87 9.67 -7.24 6.56
CA ALA A 87 8.81 -8.42 6.42
C ALA A 87 9.28 -9.34 5.28
N MET A 88 9.67 -8.78 4.13
CA MET A 88 10.25 -9.55 3.02
C MET A 88 11.56 -10.24 3.43
N ASN A 89 12.45 -9.53 4.10
CA ASN A 89 13.72 -10.08 4.57
C ASN A 89 13.53 -11.21 5.59
N ASN A 90 12.59 -11.05 6.52
CA ASN A 90 12.24 -12.08 7.49
C ASN A 90 11.61 -13.31 6.82
N THR A 91 10.67 -13.10 5.89
CA THR A 91 10.07 -14.18 5.10
C THR A 91 11.13 -14.93 4.29
N LYS A 92 12.07 -14.21 3.67
CA LYS A 92 13.19 -14.80 2.94
C LYS A 92 14.06 -15.71 3.84
N LYS A 93 14.34 -15.30 5.08
CA LYS A 93 15.06 -16.14 6.05
C LYS A 93 14.30 -17.41 6.35
N ILE A 94 13.02 -17.29 6.72
CA ILE A 94 12.15 -18.45 7.02
C ILE A 94 12.10 -19.42 5.83
N LEU A 95 11.92 -18.91 4.61
CA LEU A 95 11.87 -19.75 3.41
C LEU A 95 13.19 -20.50 3.19
N LYS A 96 14.35 -19.82 3.33
CA LYS A 96 15.64 -20.46 3.15
C LYS A 96 15.93 -21.52 4.21
N ASP A 97 15.53 -21.26 5.45
CA ASP A 97 15.84 -22.16 6.57
C ASP A 97 14.90 -23.36 6.64
N LYS A 98 13.59 -23.12 6.47
CA LYS A 98 12.55 -24.13 6.65
C LYS A 98 12.07 -24.80 5.37
N LEU A 99 12.12 -24.07 4.24
CA LEU A 99 11.56 -24.50 2.96
C LEU A 99 12.55 -24.32 1.79
N PRO A 100 13.81 -24.74 1.92
CA PRO A 100 14.86 -24.47 0.91
C PRO A 100 14.53 -25.06 -0.47
N LYS A 101 13.73 -26.14 -0.53
CA LYS A 101 13.35 -26.80 -1.78
C LYS A 101 12.40 -25.99 -2.65
N ILE A 102 11.56 -25.16 -2.03
CA ILE A 102 10.58 -24.33 -2.75
C ILE A 102 10.98 -22.86 -2.81
N TYR A 103 12.03 -22.48 -2.06
CA TYR A 103 12.50 -21.10 -2.06
C TYR A 103 12.98 -20.69 -3.45
N SER A 104 12.45 -19.59 -3.94
CA SER A 104 12.98 -18.83 -5.06
C SER A 104 12.74 -17.35 -4.84
N LYS A 105 13.48 -16.49 -5.56
CA LYS A 105 13.24 -15.04 -5.52
C LYS A 105 11.85 -14.74 -6.06
N ASP A 106 11.44 -15.41 -7.13
CA ASP A 106 10.11 -15.23 -7.73
C ASP A 106 8.97 -15.62 -6.79
N LEU A 107 9.16 -16.66 -5.95
CA LEU A 107 8.16 -17.01 -4.94
C LEU A 107 8.03 -15.92 -3.88
N LEU A 108 9.15 -15.39 -3.38
CA LEU A 108 9.14 -14.30 -2.42
C LEU A 108 8.45 -13.06 -3.00
N GLU A 109 8.78 -12.68 -4.23
CA GLU A 109 8.16 -11.54 -4.92
C GLU A 109 6.65 -11.76 -5.12
N LEU A 110 6.24 -12.95 -5.54
CA LEU A 110 4.81 -13.29 -5.69
C LEU A 110 4.05 -13.14 -4.37
N LEU A 111 4.63 -13.58 -3.26
CA LEU A 111 3.99 -13.51 -1.94
C LEU A 111 3.82 -12.06 -1.43
N PHE A 112 4.61 -11.11 -1.94
CA PHE A 112 4.55 -9.69 -1.58
C PHE A 112 3.96 -8.80 -2.68
N PHE A 113 3.56 -9.38 -3.81
CA PHE A 113 2.94 -8.63 -4.90
C PHE A 113 1.53 -8.16 -4.53
N GLU A 114 0.77 -9.01 -3.83
CA GLU A 114 -0.55 -8.70 -3.30
C GLU A 114 -0.68 -9.18 -1.85
N PHE A 115 -1.70 -8.69 -1.14
CA PHE A 115 -1.99 -9.10 0.24
C PHE A 115 -2.37 -10.58 0.36
N TYR A 116 -2.83 -11.18 -0.70
CA TYR A 116 -3.23 -12.61 -0.75
C TYR A 116 -2.75 -13.26 -2.04
N THR A 117 -2.62 -14.58 -1.98
CA THR A 117 -2.36 -15.41 -3.16
C THR A 117 -3.38 -16.53 -3.29
N LYS A 118 -3.41 -17.16 -4.45
CA LYS A 118 -4.27 -18.31 -4.77
C LYS A 118 -3.44 -19.41 -5.42
N ASN A 119 -3.98 -20.64 -5.40
CA ASN A 119 -3.37 -21.76 -6.10
C ASN A 119 -3.08 -21.44 -7.57
N GLU A 120 -4.00 -20.76 -8.24
CA GLU A 120 -3.87 -20.36 -9.64
C GLU A 120 -2.66 -19.46 -9.88
N TYR A 121 -2.39 -18.51 -8.99
CA TYR A 121 -1.26 -17.56 -9.15
C TYR A 121 0.08 -18.28 -9.10
N ILE A 122 0.25 -19.19 -8.14
CA ILE A 122 1.46 -20.02 -8.03
C ILE A 122 1.59 -20.94 -9.23
N ARG A 123 0.51 -21.62 -9.62
CA ARG A 123 0.49 -22.52 -10.77
C ARG A 123 0.90 -21.81 -12.06
N THR A 124 0.34 -20.64 -12.32
CA THR A 124 0.60 -19.87 -13.53
C THR A 124 2.03 -19.31 -13.52
N LYS A 125 2.47 -18.74 -12.40
CA LYS A 125 3.82 -18.14 -12.30
C LYS A 125 4.93 -19.18 -12.48
N PHE A 126 4.77 -20.38 -11.91
CA PHE A 126 5.81 -21.42 -11.90
C PHE A 126 5.58 -22.53 -12.92
N ASN A 127 4.49 -22.46 -13.69
CA ASN A 127 4.09 -23.51 -14.65
C ASN A 127 4.10 -24.93 -14.05
N ILE A 128 3.47 -25.08 -12.88
CA ILE A 128 3.38 -26.33 -12.13
C ILE A 128 1.95 -26.82 -12.02
N TYR A 129 1.80 -28.12 -11.70
CA TYR A 129 0.49 -28.74 -11.52
C TYR A 129 -0.22 -28.23 -10.27
N ARG A 130 -1.56 -28.29 -10.29
CA ARG A 130 -2.43 -27.85 -9.19
C ARG A 130 -2.05 -28.49 -7.84
N GLN A 131 -1.70 -29.76 -7.83
CA GLN A 131 -1.33 -30.49 -6.61
C GLN A 131 -0.03 -29.95 -6.02
N THR A 132 0.98 -29.67 -6.86
CA THR A 132 2.26 -29.08 -6.43
C THR A 132 2.05 -27.68 -5.86
N ALA A 133 1.26 -26.84 -6.52
CA ALA A 133 0.93 -25.52 -6.01
C ALA A 133 0.18 -25.59 -4.67
N THR A 134 -0.74 -26.53 -4.50
CA THR A 134 -1.42 -26.78 -3.21
C THR A 134 -0.42 -27.21 -2.13
N SER A 135 0.54 -28.06 -2.46
CA SER A 135 1.60 -28.47 -1.52
C SER A 135 2.46 -27.28 -1.09
N TYR A 136 2.83 -26.39 -2.02
CA TYR A 136 3.58 -25.15 -1.69
C TYR A 136 2.79 -24.27 -0.72
N LEU A 137 1.52 -24.02 -1.01
CA LEU A 137 0.65 -23.19 -0.16
C LEU A 137 0.50 -23.76 1.25
N LYS A 138 0.32 -25.08 1.39
CA LYS A 138 0.25 -25.74 2.70
C LYS A 138 1.56 -25.60 3.48
N GLN A 139 2.70 -25.82 2.85
CA GLN A 139 4.00 -25.64 3.49
C GLN A 139 4.21 -24.20 3.95
N LEU A 140 3.79 -23.20 3.15
CA LEU A 140 3.87 -21.79 3.51
C LEU A 140 2.95 -21.45 4.69
N GLU A 141 1.80 -22.09 4.79
CA GLU A 141 0.87 -21.96 5.92
C GLU A 141 1.43 -22.62 7.20
N GLU A 142 1.98 -23.82 7.09
CA GLU A 142 2.60 -24.56 8.21
C GLU A 142 3.76 -23.78 8.87
N VAL A 143 4.54 -23.03 8.08
CA VAL A 143 5.63 -22.18 8.63
C VAL A 143 5.17 -20.78 9.04
N GLY A 144 3.87 -20.46 8.92
CA GLY A 144 3.28 -19.23 9.40
C GLY A 144 3.52 -18.00 8.51
N ILE A 145 3.83 -18.20 7.23
CA ILE A 145 3.94 -17.12 6.24
C ILE A 145 2.56 -16.72 5.73
N LEU A 146 1.71 -17.71 5.47
CA LEU A 146 0.35 -17.52 4.97
C LEU A 146 -0.68 -18.02 5.98
N SER A 147 -1.91 -17.55 5.83
CA SER A 147 -3.10 -18.12 6.48
C SER A 147 -4.20 -18.29 5.45
N SER A 148 -4.82 -19.48 5.40
CA SER A 148 -5.90 -19.78 4.47
C SER A 148 -7.24 -19.26 4.98
N GLU A 149 -8.07 -18.80 4.06
CA GLU A 149 -9.47 -18.45 4.29
C GLU A 149 -10.32 -18.89 3.12
N LYS A 150 -11.45 -19.53 3.43
CA LYS A 150 -12.41 -19.96 2.40
C LYS A 150 -13.41 -18.85 2.13
N ILE A 151 -13.42 -18.34 0.92
CA ILE A 151 -14.38 -17.32 0.45
C ILE A 151 -15.21 -17.93 -0.67
N GLY A 152 -16.46 -18.28 -0.36
CA GLY A 152 -17.35 -18.97 -1.28
C GLY A 152 -16.79 -20.33 -1.70
N LYS A 153 -16.48 -20.52 -2.99
CA LYS A 153 -15.91 -21.75 -3.54
C LYS A 153 -14.37 -21.74 -3.62
N GLU A 154 -13.74 -20.63 -3.32
CA GLU A 154 -12.28 -20.43 -3.43
C GLU A 154 -11.62 -20.45 -2.06
N ILE A 155 -10.35 -20.86 -2.03
CA ILE A 155 -9.45 -20.69 -0.89
C ILE A 155 -8.44 -19.64 -1.27
N ILE A 156 -8.39 -18.57 -0.50
CA ILE A 156 -7.36 -17.54 -0.59
C ILE A 156 -6.35 -17.73 0.56
N TYR A 157 -5.12 -17.33 0.31
CA TYR A 157 -4.01 -17.44 1.26
C TYR A 157 -3.47 -16.02 1.53
N LYS A 158 -3.77 -15.48 2.70
CA LYS A 158 -3.39 -14.14 3.13
C LYS A 158 -1.93 -14.12 3.59
N ASN A 159 -1.16 -13.14 3.17
CA ASN A 159 0.18 -12.89 3.71
C ASN A 159 0.04 -12.26 5.10
N ILE A 160 0.36 -13.03 6.15
CA ILE A 160 0.18 -12.62 7.55
C ILE A 160 0.94 -11.32 7.86
N SER A 161 2.16 -11.18 7.35
CA SER A 161 2.99 -9.99 7.60
C SER A 161 2.43 -8.74 6.95
N LEU A 162 1.98 -8.83 5.68
CA LEU A 162 1.39 -7.70 4.97
C LEU A 162 0.07 -7.23 5.62
N PHE A 163 -0.77 -8.17 6.05
CA PHE A 163 -2.02 -7.82 6.75
C PHE A 163 -1.72 -7.08 8.05
N LYS A 164 -0.78 -7.56 8.87
CA LYS A 164 -0.36 -6.88 10.11
C LYS A 164 0.18 -5.47 9.86
N ILE A 165 0.91 -5.26 8.78
CA ILE A 165 1.44 -3.93 8.41
C ILE A 165 0.31 -2.99 7.99
N ALA A 166 -0.72 -3.50 7.29
CA ALA A 166 -1.84 -2.69 6.82
C ALA A 166 -2.85 -2.32 7.92
N GLU A 167 -2.91 -3.08 9.02
CA GLU A 167 -3.80 -2.83 10.15
C GLU A 167 -3.25 -1.77 11.13
N ASN A 168 -1.95 -1.45 11.04
CA ASN A 168 -1.27 -0.43 11.84
C ASN A 168 -1.14 0.90 11.06
#